data_b1758fa0880db783c4326efd6cf5508f
#
_entry.id   b1758fa0880db783c4326efd6cf5508f
#
_cell.length_a   1.000
_cell.length_b   1.000
_cell.length_c   1.000
_cell.angle_alpha   90.00
_cell.angle_beta   90.00
_cell.angle_gamma   90.00
#
_symmetry.space_group_name_H-M   'P 1'
#
loop_
_entity.id
_entity.type
_entity.pdbx_description
1 polymer ?
#
loop_
_entity_poly.entity_id
_entity_poly.type
_entity_poly.pdbx_seq_one_letter_code
_entity_poly.pdbx_strand_id
1 'polypeptide(L)'
;MDLPIIIFIGVMLFALIINSTDYSISLEGFRAIVQYILWYFVVLQLVNGEKSARKVTMVFVIVTGIMALHGVFQYIVGVEMPAGWVDQNEAGVRTRVFSILTSPNVFGSLLTLATPMSISMCLSSKKKGGKFIFGFLALMMAASLVFTFSRGAWIGFVLAIGIYILLKDKRLIIPGIVLAVLVVALVPSVGNRIGYMLSPE
;
A
#
# COMPACT_ATOMS: atom_id res chain seq x y z
N MET A 1 4.35 -25.16 6.41
CA MET A 1 3.53 -23.93 6.42
C MET A 1 2.18 -24.09 5.74
N ASP A 2 1.94 -25.18 5.02
CA ASP A 2 0.73 -25.32 4.17
C ASP A 2 -0.51 -25.76 4.94
N LEU A 3 -0.35 -26.46 6.09
CA LEU A 3 -1.48 -26.94 6.88
C LEU A 3 -2.45 -25.83 7.36
N PRO A 4 -2.01 -24.70 7.92
CA PRO A 4 -2.92 -23.62 8.29
C PRO A 4 -3.70 -23.04 7.10
N ILE A 5 -3.05 -22.96 5.93
CA ILE A 5 -3.69 -22.47 4.69
C ILE A 5 -4.77 -23.45 4.23
N ILE A 6 -4.47 -24.75 4.24
CA ILE A 6 -5.41 -25.81 3.88
C ILE A 6 -6.61 -25.80 4.82
N ILE A 7 -6.38 -25.69 6.14
CA ILE A 7 -7.44 -25.58 7.13
C ILE A 7 -8.30 -24.34 6.88
N PHE A 8 -7.68 -23.19 6.61
CA PHE A 8 -8.40 -21.95 6.33
C PHE A 8 -9.30 -22.06 5.10
N ILE A 9 -8.77 -22.61 3.99
CA ILE A 9 -9.56 -22.87 2.78
C ILE A 9 -10.70 -23.86 3.07
N GLY A 10 -10.44 -24.91 3.86
CA GLY A 10 -11.44 -25.88 4.27
C GLY A 10 -12.58 -25.26 5.08
N VAL A 11 -12.26 -24.39 6.04
CA VAL A 11 -13.27 -23.64 6.82
C VAL A 11 -14.08 -22.71 5.93
N MET A 12 -13.45 -22.03 4.97
CA MET A 12 -14.14 -21.16 4.02
C MET A 12 -15.09 -21.95 3.11
N LEU A 13 -14.67 -23.12 2.61
CA LEU A 13 -15.53 -24.02 1.83
C LEU A 13 -16.72 -24.51 2.65
N PHE A 14 -16.49 -24.90 3.90
CA PHE A 14 -17.52 -25.33 4.79
C PHE A 14 -18.54 -24.21 5.08
N ALA A 15 -18.05 -23.00 5.36
CA ALA A 15 -18.89 -21.83 5.54
C ALA A 15 -19.70 -21.48 4.29
N LEU A 16 -19.13 -21.61 3.10
CA LEU A 16 -19.79 -21.39 1.82
C LEU A 16 -20.95 -22.38 1.63
N ILE A 17 -20.78 -23.66 2.00
CA ILE A 17 -21.83 -24.67 1.84
C ILE A 17 -22.98 -24.45 2.84
N ILE A 18 -22.69 -24.09 4.09
CA ILE A 18 -23.70 -24.03 5.16
C ILE A 18 -24.39 -22.67 5.25
N ASN A 19 -23.65 -21.57 5.06
CA ASN A 19 -24.15 -20.22 5.35
C ASN A 19 -24.54 -19.41 4.11
N SER A 20 -24.43 -19.97 2.89
CA SER A 20 -24.77 -19.24 1.68
C SER A 20 -26.27 -19.03 1.54
N THR A 21 -26.71 -17.78 1.63
CA THR A 21 -28.07 -17.37 1.22
C THR A 21 -28.14 -17.11 -0.29
N ASP A 22 -27.06 -16.65 -0.89
CA ASP A 22 -26.86 -16.49 -2.35
C ASP A 22 -25.52 -17.10 -2.74
N TYR A 23 -25.56 -18.22 -3.45
CA TYR A 23 -24.37 -18.95 -3.88
C TYR A 23 -23.51 -18.16 -4.86
N SER A 24 -24.11 -17.28 -5.69
CA SER A 24 -23.35 -16.48 -6.65
C SER A 24 -22.44 -15.50 -5.94
N ILE A 25 -22.98 -14.73 -5.02
CA ILE A 25 -22.22 -13.73 -4.21
C ILE A 25 -21.18 -14.43 -3.32
N SER A 26 -21.61 -15.54 -2.68
CA SER A 26 -20.71 -16.29 -1.80
C SER A 26 -19.54 -16.92 -2.54
N LEU A 27 -19.76 -17.41 -3.76
CA LEU A 27 -18.71 -17.99 -4.61
C LEU A 27 -17.73 -16.90 -5.10
N GLU A 28 -18.23 -15.71 -5.45
CA GLU A 28 -17.38 -14.58 -5.81
C GLU A 28 -16.49 -14.16 -4.65
N GLY A 29 -17.03 -14.07 -3.44
CA GLY A 29 -16.26 -13.77 -2.22
C GLY A 29 -15.21 -14.83 -1.92
N PHE A 30 -15.58 -16.11 -2.02
CA PHE A 30 -14.65 -17.24 -1.87
C PHE A 30 -13.50 -17.17 -2.90
N ARG A 31 -13.84 -17.01 -4.18
CA ARG A 31 -12.87 -16.85 -5.26
C ARG A 31 -11.93 -15.66 -5.01
N ALA A 32 -12.48 -14.51 -4.59
CA ALA A 32 -11.71 -13.30 -4.35
C ALA A 32 -10.60 -13.48 -3.30
N ILE A 33 -10.81 -14.36 -2.30
CA ILE A 33 -9.82 -14.64 -1.27
C ILE A 33 -8.87 -15.76 -1.70
N VAL A 34 -9.42 -16.88 -2.18
CA VAL A 34 -8.62 -18.08 -2.51
C VAL A 34 -7.66 -17.84 -3.67
N GLN A 35 -8.03 -17.02 -4.66
CA GLN A 35 -7.12 -16.72 -5.77
C GLN A 35 -5.81 -16.06 -5.30
N TYR A 36 -5.82 -15.21 -4.26
CA TYR A 36 -4.60 -14.60 -3.71
C TYR A 36 -3.76 -15.62 -2.94
N ILE A 37 -4.39 -16.57 -2.29
CA ILE A 37 -3.69 -17.69 -1.64
C ILE A 37 -3.02 -18.58 -2.67
N LEU A 38 -3.69 -18.87 -3.80
CA LEU A 38 -3.10 -19.63 -4.90
C LEU A 38 -1.88 -18.92 -5.51
N TRP A 39 -1.93 -17.58 -5.63
CA TRP A 39 -0.77 -16.78 -6.07
C TRP A 39 0.45 -16.97 -5.18
N TYR A 40 0.27 -17.13 -3.86
CA TYR A 40 1.38 -17.43 -2.94
C TYR A 40 2.13 -18.70 -3.37
N PHE A 41 1.43 -19.79 -3.68
CA PHE A 41 2.06 -21.04 -4.12
C PHE A 41 2.76 -20.88 -5.47
N VAL A 42 2.17 -20.15 -6.40
CA VAL A 42 2.79 -19.86 -7.71
C VAL A 42 4.11 -19.09 -7.51
N VAL A 43 4.09 -18.06 -6.68
CA VAL A 43 5.30 -17.25 -6.38
C VAL A 43 6.37 -18.10 -5.72
N LEU A 44 6.02 -18.97 -4.77
CA LEU A 44 6.98 -19.88 -4.12
C LEU A 44 7.69 -20.80 -5.12
N GLN A 45 6.99 -21.28 -6.15
CA GLN A 45 7.57 -22.12 -7.19
C GLN A 45 8.44 -21.34 -8.18
N LEU A 46 8.11 -20.10 -8.45
CA LEU A 46 8.83 -19.25 -9.41
C LEU A 46 10.09 -18.62 -8.80
N VAL A 47 10.10 -18.40 -7.47
CA VAL A 47 11.20 -17.71 -6.79
C VAL A 47 12.25 -18.72 -6.33
N ASN A 48 13.18 -19.03 -7.24
CA ASN A 48 14.32 -19.90 -6.96
C ASN A 48 15.58 -19.07 -6.69
N GLY A 49 15.83 -18.75 -5.40
CA GLY A 49 17.02 -18.03 -4.96
C GLY A 49 16.93 -16.50 -5.08
N GLU A 50 17.96 -15.85 -4.55
CA GLU A 50 18.02 -14.38 -4.38
C GLU A 50 17.87 -13.59 -5.69
N LYS A 51 18.47 -14.09 -6.79
CA LYS A 51 18.40 -13.41 -8.09
C LYS A 51 16.96 -13.35 -8.63
N SER A 52 16.20 -14.44 -8.47
CA SER A 52 14.80 -14.52 -8.88
C SER A 52 13.92 -13.63 -8.00
N ALA A 53 14.08 -13.73 -6.67
CA ALA A 53 13.38 -12.88 -5.72
C ALA A 53 13.59 -11.39 -6.04
N ARG A 54 14.83 -10.98 -6.30
CA ARG A 54 15.16 -9.60 -6.65
C ARG A 54 14.50 -9.14 -7.95
N LYS A 55 14.41 -10.01 -8.97
CA LYS A 55 13.71 -9.66 -10.23
C LYS A 55 12.21 -9.46 -10.00
N VAL A 56 11.56 -10.37 -9.27
CA VAL A 56 10.14 -10.27 -8.95
C VAL A 56 9.86 -8.99 -8.15
N THR A 57 10.65 -8.71 -7.12
CA THR A 57 10.55 -7.46 -6.35
C THR A 57 10.76 -6.23 -7.22
N MET A 58 11.72 -6.26 -8.15
CA MET A 58 11.96 -5.15 -9.07
C MET A 58 10.76 -4.88 -9.98
N VAL A 59 10.18 -5.92 -10.57
CA VAL A 59 8.97 -5.78 -11.41
C VAL A 59 7.82 -5.23 -10.58
N PHE A 60 7.59 -5.76 -9.38
CA PHE A 60 6.56 -5.28 -8.46
C PHE A 60 6.73 -3.78 -8.14
N VAL A 61 7.94 -3.36 -7.79
CA VAL A 61 8.26 -1.93 -7.50
C VAL A 61 8.05 -1.05 -8.72
N ILE A 62 8.46 -1.49 -9.92
CA ILE A 62 8.27 -0.70 -11.15
C ILE A 62 6.78 -0.54 -11.46
N VAL A 63 6.01 -1.63 -11.45
CA VAL A 63 4.55 -1.59 -11.73
C VAL A 63 3.84 -0.69 -10.71
N THR A 64 4.11 -0.87 -9.42
CA THR A 64 3.52 -0.02 -8.38
C THR A 64 3.98 1.43 -8.51
N GLY A 65 5.21 1.67 -8.96
CA GLY A 65 5.71 3.01 -9.27
C GLY A 65 4.96 3.71 -10.41
N ILE A 66 4.62 2.97 -11.47
CA ILE A 66 3.78 3.48 -12.56
C ILE A 66 2.37 3.81 -12.04
N MET A 67 1.81 2.93 -11.20
CA MET A 67 0.52 3.19 -10.53
C MET A 67 0.59 4.44 -9.63
N ALA A 68 1.72 4.66 -8.97
CA ALA A 68 1.92 5.85 -8.14
C ALA A 68 2.02 7.13 -8.98
N LEU A 69 2.69 7.10 -10.12
CA LEU A 69 2.68 8.22 -11.07
C LEU A 69 1.27 8.56 -11.54
N HIS A 70 0.47 7.54 -11.88
CA HIS A 70 -0.94 7.72 -12.20
C HIS A 70 -1.74 8.29 -11.02
N GLY A 71 -1.45 7.85 -9.79
CA GLY A 71 -2.09 8.41 -8.58
C GLY A 71 -1.75 9.89 -8.38
N VAL A 72 -0.49 10.29 -8.56
CA VAL A 72 -0.10 11.72 -8.52
C VAL A 72 -0.84 12.52 -9.60
N PHE A 73 -0.94 11.98 -10.81
CA PHE A 73 -1.69 12.59 -11.91
C PHE A 73 -3.18 12.76 -11.54
N GLN A 74 -3.82 11.74 -10.97
CA GLN A 74 -5.21 11.84 -10.48
C GLN A 74 -5.38 12.99 -9.46
N TYR A 75 -4.41 13.19 -8.57
CA TYR A 75 -4.47 14.27 -7.59
C TYR A 75 -4.39 15.65 -8.24
N ILE A 76 -3.51 15.82 -9.23
CA ILE A 76 -3.32 17.09 -9.96
C ILE A 76 -4.59 17.45 -10.75
N VAL A 77 -5.17 16.49 -11.45
CA VAL A 77 -6.39 16.68 -12.26
C VAL A 77 -7.63 16.86 -11.38
N GLY A 78 -7.64 16.28 -10.18
CA GLY A 78 -8.78 16.35 -9.27
C GLY A 78 -9.91 15.41 -9.70
N VAL A 79 -9.61 14.09 -9.72
CA VAL A 79 -10.60 13.06 -10.10
C VAL A 79 -11.78 13.06 -9.14
N GLU A 80 -13.00 12.97 -9.68
CA GLU A 80 -14.23 12.85 -8.90
C GLU A 80 -14.22 11.57 -8.05
N MET A 81 -14.73 11.70 -6.84
CA MET A 81 -14.81 10.60 -5.88
C MET A 81 -16.23 10.03 -5.82
N PRO A 82 -16.39 8.72 -5.79
CA PRO A 82 -17.68 8.11 -5.51
C PRO A 82 -18.23 8.60 -4.15
N ALA A 83 -19.56 8.79 -4.10
CA ALA A 83 -20.24 9.11 -2.85
C ALA A 83 -19.93 8.06 -1.77
N GLY A 84 -19.58 8.50 -0.57
CA GLY A 84 -19.25 7.64 0.56
C GLY A 84 -17.75 7.35 0.76
N TRP A 85 -16.85 7.84 -0.10
CA TRP A 85 -15.41 7.70 0.14
C TRP A 85 -14.81 8.77 1.05
N VAL A 86 -15.55 9.85 1.29
CA VAL A 86 -15.20 10.91 2.23
C VAL A 86 -16.37 11.12 3.18
N ASP A 87 -16.06 11.20 4.45
CA ASP A 87 -17.04 11.59 5.45
C ASP A 87 -17.48 13.03 5.18
N GLN A 88 -18.79 13.30 5.21
CA GLN A 88 -19.34 14.65 4.98
C GLN A 88 -18.81 15.69 5.96
N ASN A 89 -18.34 15.25 7.12
CA ASN A 89 -17.73 16.08 8.15
C ASN A 89 -16.23 16.37 7.90
N GLU A 90 -15.57 15.71 6.94
CA GLU A 90 -14.17 15.94 6.60
C GLU A 90 -14.04 17.05 5.56
N ALA A 91 -14.16 18.30 5.99
CA ALA A 91 -13.94 19.46 5.13
C ALA A 91 -12.50 19.52 4.61
N GLY A 92 -12.31 19.71 3.29
CA GLY A 92 -11.01 19.99 2.68
C GLY A 92 -10.36 18.86 1.89
N VAL A 93 -10.95 17.67 1.82
CA VAL A 93 -10.45 16.60 0.94
C VAL A 93 -11.14 16.72 -0.44
N ARG A 94 -10.44 17.33 -1.40
CA ARG A 94 -10.95 17.55 -2.76
C ARG A 94 -10.99 16.26 -3.58
N THR A 95 -10.01 15.39 -3.42
CA THR A 95 -9.90 14.10 -4.13
C THR A 95 -9.07 13.11 -3.33
N ARG A 96 -9.34 11.82 -3.51
CA ARG A 96 -8.55 10.71 -2.97
C ARG A 96 -8.08 9.85 -4.12
N VAL A 97 -6.78 9.62 -4.21
CA VAL A 97 -6.21 8.85 -5.31
C VAL A 97 -6.33 7.34 -5.06
N PHE A 98 -6.63 6.61 -6.12
CA PHE A 98 -6.80 5.14 -6.11
C PHE A 98 -6.12 4.46 -7.29
N SER A 99 -5.55 5.23 -8.22
CA SER A 99 -4.92 4.77 -9.45
C SER A 99 -5.88 3.91 -10.28
N ILE A 100 -5.51 2.66 -10.55
CA ILE A 100 -6.35 1.67 -11.28
C ILE A 100 -7.09 0.73 -10.32
N LEU A 101 -6.92 0.89 -9.02
CA LEU A 101 -7.58 0.07 -8.01
C LEU A 101 -8.94 0.63 -7.65
N THR A 102 -9.80 -0.22 -7.10
CA THR A 102 -11.20 0.15 -6.79
C THR A 102 -11.36 0.98 -5.52
N SER A 103 -10.27 1.20 -4.76
CA SER A 103 -10.33 1.89 -3.46
C SER A 103 -9.02 2.59 -3.12
N PRO A 104 -9.06 3.83 -2.57
CA PRO A 104 -7.89 4.51 -2.02
C PRO A 104 -7.22 3.74 -0.89
N ASN A 105 -7.98 3.00 -0.08
CA ASN A 105 -7.44 2.22 1.02
C ASN A 105 -6.63 1.02 0.52
N VAL A 106 -7.12 0.32 -0.51
CA VAL A 106 -6.40 -0.78 -1.17
C VAL A 106 -5.12 -0.25 -1.81
N PHE A 107 -5.20 0.89 -2.51
CA PHE A 107 -4.02 1.52 -3.10
C PHE A 107 -3.00 1.95 -2.04
N GLY A 108 -3.45 2.57 -0.95
CA GLY A 108 -2.61 2.94 0.18
C GLY A 108 -1.88 1.75 0.80
N SER A 109 -2.58 0.61 0.97
CA SER A 109 -1.97 -0.62 1.49
C SER A 109 -0.90 -1.18 0.56
N LEU A 110 -1.13 -1.14 -0.76
CA LEU A 110 -0.14 -1.54 -1.76
C LEU A 110 1.11 -0.63 -1.70
N LEU A 111 0.90 0.68 -1.61
CA LEU A 111 2.00 1.66 -1.51
C LEU A 111 2.79 1.50 -0.20
N THR A 112 2.13 1.18 0.90
CA THR A 112 2.77 0.90 2.20
C THR A 112 3.76 -0.25 2.11
N LEU A 113 3.46 -1.27 1.31
CA LEU A 113 4.35 -2.40 1.06
C LEU A 113 5.47 -2.05 0.07
N ALA A 114 5.13 -1.40 -1.05
CA ALA A 114 6.05 -1.18 -2.17
C ALA A 114 7.07 -0.07 -1.90
N THR A 115 6.71 0.98 -1.14
CA THR A 115 7.60 2.12 -0.89
C THR A 115 8.87 1.73 -0.14
N PRO A 116 8.83 0.98 0.98
CA PRO A 116 10.05 0.50 1.65
C PRO A 116 10.91 -0.40 0.77
N MET A 117 10.28 -1.22 -0.09
CA MET A 117 11.01 -2.05 -1.07
C MET A 117 11.76 -1.19 -2.08
N SER A 118 11.14 -0.14 -2.59
CA SER A 118 11.78 0.81 -3.51
C SER A 118 12.94 1.55 -2.85
N ILE A 119 12.78 1.99 -1.61
CA ILE A 119 13.84 2.60 -0.80
C ILE A 119 15.01 1.62 -0.63
N SER A 120 14.73 0.37 -0.28
CA SER A 120 15.75 -0.66 -0.11
C SER A 120 16.52 -0.91 -1.43
N MET A 121 15.82 -0.94 -2.57
CA MET A 121 16.46 -1.08 -3.88
C MET A 121 17.29 0.14 -4.26
N CYS A 122 16.84 1.34 -3.92
CA CYS A 122 17.62 2.57 -4.11
C CYS A 122 18.93 2.51 -3.31
N LEU A 123 18.87 2.18 -2.03
CA LEU A 123 20.04 2.09 -1.15
C LEU A 123 21.00 0.96 -1.54
N SER A 124 20.47 -0.16 -2.03
CA SER A 124 21.27 -1.33 -2.45
C SER A 124 21.83 -1.21 -3.85
N SER A 125 21.41 -0.25 -4.66
CA SER A 125 21.86 -0.09 -6.02
C SER A 125 23.31 0.45 -6.06
N LYS A 126 24.18 -0.22 -6.83
CA LYS A 126 25.56 0.25 -7.07
C LYS A 126 25.64 1.29 -8.19
N LYS A 127 24.69 1.27 -9.14
CA LYS A 127 24.67 2.17 -10.29
C LYS A 127 23.91 3.46 -9.95
N LYS A 128 24.44 4.63 -10.31
CA LYS A 128 23.78 5.93 -10.09
C LYS A 128 22.39 5.99 -10.71
N GLY A 129 22.21 5.46 -11.95
CA GLY A 129 20.91 5.38 -12.61
C GLY A 129 19.87 4.56 -11.83
N GLY A 130 20.28 3.42 -11.27
CA GLY A 130 19.39 2.62 -10.42
C GLY A 130 18.99 3.35 -9.13
N LYS A 131 19.93 4.04 -8.48
CA LYS A 131 19.61 4.88 -7.31
C LYS A 131 18.59 5.96 -7.64
N PHE A 132 18.79 6.64 -8.78
CA PHE A 132 17.87 7.69 -9.23
C PHE A 132 16.47 7.14 -9.52
N ILE A 133 16.36 6.05 -10.30
CA ILE A 133 15.06 5.46 -10.68
C ILE A 133 14.29 5.00 -9.44
N PHE A 134 14.90 4.15 -8.60
CA PHE A 134 14.21 3.65 -7.42
C PHE A 134 13.93 4.72 -6.37
N GLY A 135 14.81 5.72 -6.23
CA GLY A 135 14.58 6.88 -5.38
C GLY A 135 13.42 7.73 -5.87
N PHE A 136 13.34 7.99 -7.17
CA PHE A 136 12.21 8.70 -7.80
C PHE A 136 10.90 7.94 -7.64
N LEU A 137 10.90 6.62 -7.90
CA LEU A 137 9.69 5.79 -7.70
C LEU A 137 9.26 5.79 -6.24
N ALA A 138 10.19 5.69 -5.29
CA ALA A 138 9.89 5.76 -3.86
C ALA A 138 9.24 7.10 -3.48
N LEU A 139 9.74 8.21 -4.04
CA LEU A 139 9.17 9.54 -3.83
C LEU A 139 7.74 9.64 -4.38
N MET A 140 7.50 9.14 -5.59
CA MET A 140 6.17 9.13 -6.21
C MET A 140 5.19 8.25 -5.44
N MET A 141 5.63 7.09 -4.95
CA MET A 141 4.84 6.21 -4.10
C MET A 141 4.49 6.89 -2.77
N ALA A 142 5.45 7.55 -2.12
CA ALA A 142 5.20 8.28 -0.88
C ALA A 142 4.22 9.43 -1.08
N ALA A 143 4.35 10.22 -2.16
CA ALA A 143 3.41 11.27 -2.51
C ALA A 143 2.01 10.73 -2.74
N SER A 144 1.87 9.67 -3.57
CA SER A 144 0.58 9.02 -3.79
C SER A 144 -0.01 8.45 -2.51
N LEU A 145 0.79 7.88 -1.61
CA LEU A 145 0.34 7.37 -0.32
C LEU A 145 -0.30 8.49 0.52
N VAL A 146 0.31 9.67 0.55
CA VAL A 146 -0.27 10.85 1.21
C VAL A 146 -1.62 11.21 0.56
N PHE A 147 -1.69 11.25 -0.76
CA PHE A 147 -2.89 11.63 -1.51
C PHE A 147 -4.00 10.57 -1.51
N THR A 148 -3.75 9.35 -1.03
CA THR A 148 -4.84 8.38 -0.77
C THR A 148 -5.75 8.84 0.37
N PHE A 149 -5.26 9.69 1.28
CA PHE A 149 -5.92 10.07 2.53
C PHE A 149 -6.38 8.86 3.35
N SER A 150 -5.66 7.75 3.28
CA SER A 150 -5.94 6.53 4.04
C SER A 150 -5.18 6.53 5.36
N ARG A 151 -5.89 6.79 6.48
CA ARG A 151 -5.31 6.83 7.84
C ARG A 151 -4.60 5.52 8.19
N GLY A 152 -5.24 4.38 7.91
CA GLY A 152 -4.65 3.05 8.16
C GLY A 152 -3.37 2.81 7.36
N ALA A 153 -3.33 3.26 6.09
CA ALA A 153 -2.13 3.13 5.27
C ALA A 153 -0.98 4.01 5.78
N TRP A 154 -1.25 5.22 6.27
CA TRP A 154 -0.24 6.09 6.87
C TRP A 154 0.36 5.48 8.13
N ILE A 155 -0.50 4.98 9.05
CA ILE A 155 -0.03 4.29 10.27
C ILE A 155 0.80 3.07 9.90
N GLY A 156 0.31 2.23 8.99
CA GLY A 156 1.03 1.06 8.50
C GLY A 156 2.39 1.42 7.88
N PHE A 157 2.44 2.50 7.10
CA PHE A 157 3.70 2.98 6.52
C PHE A 157 4.70 3.47 7.57
N VAL A 158 4.26 4.25 8.54
CA VAL A 158 5.11 4.72 9.66
C VAL A 158 5.66 3.53 10.43
N LEU A 159 4.84 2.53 10.73
CA LEU A 159 5.28 1.29 11.39
C LEU A 159 6.29 0.51 10.53
N ALA A 160 6.01 0.34 9.24
CA ALA A 160 6.91 -0.38 8.32
C ALA A 160 8.28 0.31 8.21
N ILE A 161 8.29 1.62 8.02
CA ILE A 161 9.54 2.41 7.97
C ILE A 161 10.22 2.42 9.34
N GLY A 162 9.48 2.54 10.44
CA GLY A 162 10.02 2.49 11.79
C GLY A 162 10.76 1.17 12.06
N ILE A 163 10.15 0.04 11.74
CA ILE A 163 10.78 -1.28 11.86
C ILE A 163 12.01 -1.37 10.96
N TYR A 164 11.91 -0.92 9.70
CA TYR A 164 13.05 -0.94 8.77
C TYR A 164 14.24 -0.13 9.32
N ILE A 165 14.00 1.06 9.85
CA ILE A 165 15.02 1.94 10.43
C ILE A 165 15.65 1.30 11.67
N LEU A 166 14.85 0.72 12.56
CA LEU A 166 15.35 0.05 13.77
C LEU A 166 16.27 -1.14 13.44
N LEU A 167 15.95 -1.87 12.37
CA LEU A 167 16.71 -3.05 11.96
C LEU A 167 17.95 -2.73 11.11
N LYS A 168 17.92 -1.65 10.34
CA LYS A 168 18.98 -1.33 9.34
C LYS A 168 19.91 -0.20 9.79
N ASP A 169 19.38 0.98 10.06
CA ASP A 169 20.18 2.17 10.38
C ASP A 169 19.38 3.21 11.17
N LYS A 170 19.67 3.33 12.45
CA LYS A 170 19.02 4.27 13.36
C LYS A 170 19.23 5.75 12.97
N ARG A 171 20.20 6.07 12.11
CA ARG A 171 20.47 7.43 11.64
C ARG A 171 19.34 7.99 10.78
N LEU A 172 18.50 7.11 10.20
CA LEU A 172 17.35 7.49 9.39
C LEU A 172 16.12 7.93 10.21
N ILE A 173 16.17 7.82 11.55
CA ILE A 173 15.06 8.26 12.44
C ILE A 173 14.83 9.77 12.28
N ILE A 174 15.87 10.57 12.39
CA ILE A 174 15.76 12.05 12.32
C ILE A 174 15.21 12.50 10.96
N PRO A 175 15.79 12.10 9.80
CA PRO A 175 15.22 12.44 8.50
C PRO A 175 13.77 11.97 8.31
N GLY A 176 13.42 10.81 8.85
CA GLY A 176 12.06 10.28 8.80
C GLY A 176 11.06 11.14 9.56
N ILE A 177 11.40 11.56 10.77
CA ILE A 177 10.56 12.46 11.58
C ILE A 177 10.43 13.83 10.90
N VAL A 178 11.53 14.40 10.41
CA VAL A 178 11.52 15.70 9.69
C VAL A 178 10.59 15.62 8.48
N LEU A 179 10.68 14.54 7.69
CA LEU A 179 9.80 14.36 6.53
C LEU A 179 8.32 14.24 6.94
N ALA A 180 8.01 13.50 8.00
CA ALA A 180 6.64 13.38 8.50
C ALA A 180 6.08 14.73 8.96
N VAL A 181 6.85 15.52 9.69
CA VAL A 181 6.47 16.86 10.13
C VAL A 181 6.26 17.80 8.94
N LEU A 182 7.15 17.75 7.94
CA LEU A 182 7.03 18.55 6.71
C LEU A 182 5.75 18.21 5.93
N VAL A 183 5.38 16.93 5.81
CA VAL A 183 4.15 16.51 5.14
C VAL A 183 2.93 17.08 5.86
N VAL A 184 2.88 17.00 7.19
CA VAL A 184 1.77 17.56 8.00
C VAL A 184 1.69 19.08 7.86
N ALA A 185 2.84 19.77 7.84
CA ALA A 185 2.90 21.21 7.75
C ALA A 185 2.54 21.75 6.35
N LEU A 186 2.96 21.06 5.28
CA LEU A 186 2.77 21.49 3.89
C LEU A 186 1.44 21.09 3.28
N VAL A 187 0.76 20.09 3.85
CA VAL A 187 -0.53 19.59 3.35
C VAL A 187 -1.61 19.77 4.44
N PRO A 188 -2.32 20.92 4.46
CA PRO A 188 -3.30 21.24 5.51
C PRO A 188 -4.37 20.15 5.69
N SER A 189 -4.81 19.53 4.59
CA SER A 189 -5.79 18.43 4.63
C SER A 189 -5.27 17.20 5.41
N VAL A 190 -3.95 16.95 5.42
CA VAL A 190 -3.34 15.89 6.22
C VAL A 190 -3.35 16.27 7.70
N GLY A 191 -2.99 17.52 8.02
CA GLY A 191 -3.01 18.05 9.38
C GLY A 191 -4.41 17.99 9.99
N ASN A 192 -5.42 18.44 9.26
CA ASN A 192 -6.83 18.38 9.70
C ASN A 192 -7.27 16.92 9.96
N ARG A 193 -6.90 16.00 9.07
CA ARG A 193 -7.26 14.59 9.21
C ARG A 193 -6.60 13.90 10.41
N ILE A 194 -5.36 14.29 10.74
CA ILE A 194 -4.68 13.85 11.97
C ILE A 194 -5.36 14.46 13.20
N GLY A 195 -5.76 15.74 13.14
CA GLY A 195 -6.51 16.40 14.20
C GLY A 195 -7.80 15.66 14.55
N TYR A 196 -8.59 15.25 13.53
CA TYR A 196 -9.78 14.42 13.73
C TYR A 196 -9.50 13.04 14.34
N MET A 197 -8.33 12.44 14.09
CA MET A 197 -7.95 11.17 14.72
C MET A 197 -7.64 11.32 16.21
N LEU A 198 -7.24 12.49 16.64
CA LEU A 198 -6.80 12.77 18.01
C LEU A 198 -7.86 13.47 18.88
N SER A 199 -8.93 14.00 18.25
CA SER A 199 -10.06 14.58 18.98
C SER A 199 -11.00 13.45 19.41
N PRO A 200 -11.18 13.19 20.71
CA PRO A 200 -12.26 12.34 21.18
C PRO A 200 -13.60 13.08 20.96
N GLU A 201 -14.55 12.46 20.28
CA GLU A 201 -15.95 12.85 20.32
C GLU A 201 -16.56 12.43 21.66
#